data_91241adf979683529f7b6e264943f0b7
#
_entry.id   91241adf979683529f7b6e264943f0b7
#
_cell.length_a   1.000
_cell.length_b   1.000
_cell.length_c   1.000
_cell.angle_alpha   90.00
_cell.angle_beta   90.00
_cell.angle_gamma   90.00
#
_symmetry.space_group_name_H-M   'P 1'
#
loop_
_entity.id
_entity.type
_entity.pdbx_description
1 polymer ?
#
loop_
_entity_poly.entity_id
_entity_poly.type
_entity_poly.pdbx_seq_one_letter_code
_entity_poly.pdbx_strand_id
1 'polypeptide(L)'
;FKYHDAPEMMQPLPIANMGLMSLTILAFSHIYEITREQSESRLLKMAQTDALTGLANRARLSDVFEQERKRSLRNGTPLSMLVLDLDHFKQVNDQHGHEAGDLALRHVASTLRASLRATDLATRLGGEEFAILLTNTTADQAHRVADKIRNAIESNPVPHQDQSIGLTISGGIAQFGPDGGDLRSLIGRADQYLYHAKDS
;
A
#
# COMPACT_ATOMS: atom_id res chain seq x y z
N PHE A 1 5.37 -0.11 87.58
CA PHE A 1 5.11 -0.80 86.29
C PHE A 1 5.51 0.12 85.14
N LYS A 2 6.67 -0.17 84.51
CA LYS A 2 7.15 0.55 83.32
C LYS A 2 6.57 -0.15 82.12
N TYR A 3 5.71 0.59 81.39
CA TYR A 3 5.36 0.20 80.03
C TYR A 3 6.55 0.50 79.10
N HIS A 4 7.07 -0.53 78.53
CA HIS A 4 8.10 -0.44 77.51
C HIS A 4 7.39 -0.21 76.17
N ASP A 5 7.47 1.03 75.68
CA ASP A 5 7.05 1.36 74.32
C ASP A 5 7.98 0.64 73.33
N ALA A 6 7.48 -0.42 72.72
CA ALA A 6 8.13 -1.01 71.56
C ALA A 6 7.96 -0.06 70.39
N PRO A 7 9.02 0.29 69.65
CA PRO A 7 8.86 1.09 68.46
C PRO A 7 8.04 0.27 67.44
N GLU A 8 6.90 0.83 67.06
CA GLU A 8 6.17 0.31 65.91
C GLU A 8 7.13 0.32 64.72
N MET A 9 7.60 -0.86 64.33
CA MET A 9 8.28 -1.03 63.03
C MET A 9 7.30 -0.67 61.95
N MET A 10 7.39 0.56 61.43
CA MET A 10 6.70 0.95 60.19
C MET A 10 7.06 -0.08 59.14
N GLN A 11 6.09 -0.93 58.83
CA GLN A 11 6.26 -1.98 57.82
C GLN A 11 6.44 -1.34 56.45
N PRO A 12 7.56 -1.58 55.77
CA PRO A 12 7.79 -1.06 54.41
C PRO A 12 6.91 -1.75 53.33
N LEU A 13 6.03 -2.68 53.74
CA LEU A 13 5.17 -3.46 52.87
C LEU A 13 4.24 -2.67 51.95
N PRO A 14 3.60 -1.52 52.37
CA PRO A 14 2.65 -0.87 51.47
C PRO A 14 3.32 -0.17 50.29
N ILE A 15 4.51 0.42 50.48
CA ILE A 15 5.20 1.15 49.39
C ILE A 15 5.78 0.19 48.35
N ALA A 16 6.35 -0.94 48.80
CA ALA A 16 6.84 -1.98 47.90
C ALA A 16 5.71 -2.61 47.06
N ASN A 17 4.54 -2.85 47.68
CA ASN A 17 3.36 -3.36 46.97
C ASN A 17 2.78 -2.34 45.96
N MET A 18 2.77 -1.03 46.28
CA MET A 18 2.36 0.00 45.36
C MET A 18 3.30 0.08 44.13
N GLY A 19 4.62 -0.02 44.35
CA GLY A 19 5.61 -0.06 43.28
C GLY A 19 5.42 -1.28 42.36
N LEU A 20 5.21 -2.45 42.94
CA LEU A 20 4.96 -3.68 42.18
C LEU A 20 3.66 -3.62 41.39
N MET A 21 2.57 -3.10 41.99
CA MET A 21 1.31 -2.88 41.27
C MET A 21 1.46 -1.91 40.11
N SER A 22 2.18 -0.79 40.29
CA SER A 22 2.43 0.16 39.22
C SER A 22 3.24 -0.47 38.08
N LEU A 23 4.25 -1.27 38.42
CA LEU A 23 5.06 -1.98 37.43
C LEU A 23 4.25 -3.02 36.63
N THR A 24 3.38 -3.75 37.31
CA THR A 24 2.49 -4.74 36.66
C THR A 24 1.46 -4.07 35.76
N ILE A 25 0.90 -2.92 36.16
CA ILE A 25 -0.03 -2.15 35.33
C ILE A 25 0.68 -1.62 34.08
N LEU A 26 1.88 -1.06 34.20
CA LEU A 26 2.68 -0.58 33.10
C LEU A 26 3.07 -1.71 32.13
N ALA A 27 3.49 -2.86 32.68
CA ALA A 27 3.81 -4.04 31.85
C ALA A 27 2.57 -4.56 31.11
N PHE A 28 1.42 -4.61 31.78
CA PHE A 28 0.17 -5.05 31.18
C PHE A 28 -0.31 -4.07 30.10
N SER A 29 -0.23 -2.75 30.35
CA SER A 29 -0.55 -1.73 29.35
C SER A 29 0.33 -1.85 28.11
N HIS A 30 1.63 -2.05 28.29
CA HIS A 30 2.57 -2.21 27.20
C HIS A 30 2.32 -3.49 26.37
N ILE A 31 2.06 -4.61 27.05
CA ILE A 31 1.69 -5.88 26.39
C ILE A 31 0.37 -5.72 25.64
N TYR A 32 -0.60 -5.03 26.22
CA TYR A 32 -1.90 -4.76 25.58
C TYR A 32 -1.74 -3.93 24.30
N GLU A 33 -0.94 -2.85 24.32
CA GLU A 33 -0.65 -2.02 23.15
C GLU A 33 0.01 -2.84 22.03
N ILE A 34 1.06 -3.61 22.37
CA ILE A 34 1.74 -4.48 21.39
C ILE A 34 0.76 -5.50 20.77
N THR A 35 -0.07 -6.13 21.60
CA THR A 35 -1.04 -7.14 21.13
C THR A 35 -2.12 -6.53 20.26
N ARG A 36 -2.58 -5.32 20.61
CA ARG A 36 -3.55 -4.55 19.84
C ARG A 36 -2.99 -4.16 18.46
N GLU A 37 -1.80 -3.56 18.40
CA GLU A 37 -1.13 -3.21 17.15
C GLU A 37 -0.90 -4.43 16.24
N GLN A 38 -0.51 -5.58 16.84
CA GLN A 38 -0.34 -6.83 16.09
C GLN A 38 -1.68 -7.34 15.54
N SER A 39 -2.76 -7.23 16.30
CA SER A 39 -4.10 -7.67 15.87
C SER A 39 -4.65 -6.76 14.76
N GLU A 40 -4.53 -5.44 14.91
CA GLU A 40 -4.90 -4.47 13.87
C GLU A 40 -4.07 -4.68 12.59
N SER A 41 -2.76 -4.90 12.72
CA SER A 41 -1.88 -5.22 11.59
C SER A 41 -2.24 -6.55 10.90
N ARG A 42 -2.68 -7.56 11.66
CA ARG A 42 -3.17 -8.83 11.09
C ARG A 42 -4.49 -8.64 10.34
N LEU A 43 -5.43 -7.87 10.90
CA LEU A 43 -6.70 -7.56 10.22
C LEU A 43 -6.48 -6.78 8.93
N LEU A 44 -5.58 -5.80 8.93
CA LEU A 44 -5.18 -5.06 7.73
C LEU A 44 -4.49 -5.96 6.68
N LYS A 45 -3.69 -6.95 7.10
CA LYS A 45 -3.11 -7.95 6.20
C LYS A 45 -4.14 -8.95 5.67
N MET A 46 -5.20 -9.23 6.43
CA MET A 46 -6.31 -10.09 5.96
C MET A 46 -7.20 -9.37 4.93
N ALA A 47 -7.32 -8.03 5.01
CA ALA A 47 -7.92 -7.24 3.95
C ALA A 47 -6.96 -7.24 2.75
N GLN A 48 -7.29 -7.93 1.68
CA GLN A 48 -6.45 -8.04 0.47
C GLN A 48 -6.77 -6.97 -0.57
N THR A 49 -7.68 -6.07 -0.26
CA THR A 49 -8.17 -5.02 -1.15
C THR A 49 -8.06 -3.65 -0.50
N ASP A 50 -7.84 -2.63 -1.33
CA ASP A 50 -7.95 -1.23 -0.95
C ASP A 50 -9.42 -0.84 -0.79
N ALA A 51 -9.78 -0.24 0.34
CA ALA A 51 -11.18 0.05 0.68
C ALA A 51 -11.83 1.12 -0.23
N LEU A 52 -11.05 2.06 -0.78
CA LEU A 52 -11.56 3.13 -1.64
C LEU A 52 -11.81 2.63 -3.07
N THR A 53 -10.84 1.93 -3.63
CA THR A 53 -10.82 1.55 -5.06
C THR A 53 -11.27 0.11 -5.29
N GLY A 54 -11.24 -0.74 -4.25
CA GLY A 54 -11.50 -2.17 -4.33
C GLY A 54 -10.45 -2.94 -5.14
N LEU A 55 -9.35 -2.31 -5.59
CA LEU A 55 -8.20 -3.00 -6.17
C LEU A 55 -7.47 -3.82 -5.11
N ALA A 56 -6.54 -4.66 -5.53
CA ALA A 56 -5.62 -5.28 -4.59
C ALA A 56 -4.87 -4.20 -3.79
N ASN A 57 -4.51 -4.53 -2.56
CA ASN A 57 -3.60 -3.70 -1.78
C ASN A 57 -2.16 -4.22 -1.87
N ARG A 58 -1.22 -3.53 -1.23
CA ARG A 58 0.21 -3.87 -1.23
C ARG A 58 0.49 -5.28 -0.68
N ALA A 59 -0.30 -5.74 0.31
CA ALA A 59 -0.15 -7.08 0.87
C ALA A 59 -0.51 -8.15 -0.15
N ARG A 60 -1.63 -7.99 -0.85
CA ARG A 60 -2.04 -8.89 -1.95
C ARG A 60 -1.04 -8.91 -3.08
N LEU A 61 -0.50 -7.75 -3.47
CA LEU A 61 0.54 -7.66 -4.49
C LEU A 61 1.76 -8.52 -4.13
N SER A 62 2.22 -8.44 -2.88
CA SER A 62 3.36 -9.22 -2.39
C SER A 62 3.12 -10.72 -2.50
N ASP A 63 1.94 -11.18 -2.07
CA ASP A 63 1.59 -12.61 -2.10
C ASP A 63 1.52 -13.14 -3.53
N VAL A 64 0.85 -12.40 -4.43
CA VAL A 64 0.70 -12.80 -5.83
C VAL A 64 2.04 -12.72 -6.57
N PHE A 65 2.84 -11.68 -6.30
CA PHE A 65 4.17 -11.57 -6.89
C PHE A 65 5.04 -12.79 -6.57
N GLU A 66 5.09 -13.24 -5.31
CA GLU A 66 5.88 -14.40 -4.93
C GLU A 66 5.39 -15.70 -5.61
N GLN A 67 4.10 -15.83 -5.82
CA GLN A 67 3.53 -16.96 -6.57
C GLN A 67 3.94 -16.93 -8.06
N GLU A 68 3.76 -15.76 -8.70
CA GLU A 68 4.06 -15.61 -10.13
C GLU A 68 5.58 -15.58 -10.40
N ARG A 69 6.39 -15.07 -9.47
CA ARG A 69 7.87 -15.17 -9.53
C ARG A 69 8.33 -16.63 -9.60
N LYS A 70 7.82 -17.48 -8.69
CA LYS A 70 8.14 -18.92 -8.69
C LYS A 70 7.68 -19.61 -9.98
N ARG A 71 6.52 -19.20 -10.50
CA ARG A 71 5.98 -19.71 -11.77
C ARG A 71 6.83 -19.27 -12.97
N SER A 72 7.21 -17.99 -13.01
CA SER A 72 8.08 -17.40 -14.02
C SER A 72 9.43 -18.14 -14.08
N LEU A 73 10.09 -18.32 -12.94
CA LEU A 73 11.37 -19.06 -12.85
C LEU A 73 11.26 -20.50 -13.33
N ARG A 74 10.18 -21.19 -12.99
CA ARG A 74 9.97 -22.60 -13.37
C ARG A 74 9.69 -22.76 -14.86
N ASN A 75 8.91 -21.85 -15.42
CA ASN A 75 8.39 -21.97 -16.80
C ASN A 75 9.19 -21.15 -17.82
N GLY A 76 10.15 -20.31 -17.39
CA GLY A 76 10.88 -19.38 -18.24
C GLY A 76 10.00 -18.29 -18.85
N THR A 77 8.87 -17.93 -18.18
CA THR A 77 7.92 -16.93 -18.71
C THR A 77 8.25 -15.54 -18.17
N PRO A 78 8.13 -14.48 -19.00
CA PRO A 78 8.42 -13.11 -18.55
C PRO A 78 7.36 -12.62 -17.56
N LEU A 79 7.80 -11.76 -16.63
CA LEU A 79 6.96 -11.10 -15.64
C LEU A 79 7.37 -9.64 -15.59
N SER A 80 6.41 -8.71 -15.70
CA SER A 80 6.70 -7.28 -15.66
C SER A 80 5.88 -6.56 -14.60
N MET A 81 6.45 -5.51 -14.05
CA MET A 81 5.83 -4.58 -13.11
C MET A 81 5.69 -3.22 -13.78
N LEU A 82 4.51 -2.64 -13.72
CA LEU A 82 4.24 -1.26 -14.12
C LEU A 82 3.84 -0.49 -12.86
N VAL A 83 4.54 0.60 -12.56
CA VAL A 83 4.17 1.54 -11.51
C VAL A 83 3.63 2.80 -12.17
N LEU A 84 2.50 3.27 -11.68
CA LEU A 84 1.75 4.39 -12.21
C LEU A 84 1.45 5.40 -11.11
N ASP A 85 1.45 6.67 -11.47
CA ASP A 85 1.12 7.77 -10.58
C ASP A 85 0.25 8.80 -11.31
N LEU A 86 -0.83 9.26 -10.68
CA LEU A 86 -1.71 10.29 -11.24
C LEU A 86 -1.00 11.63 -11.26
N ASP A 87 -0.91 12.20 -12.46
CA ASP A 87 -0.30 13.52 -12.62
C ASP A 87 -1.19 14.60 -11.98
N HIS A 88 -0.55 15.50 -11.24
CA HIS A 88 -1.20 16.66 -10.63
C HIS A 88 -2.38 16.33 -9.69
N PHE A 89 -2.42 15.13 -9.10
CA PHE A 89 -3.53 14.69 -8.24
C PHE A 89 -3.77 15.64 -7.06
N LYS A 90 -2.70 16.22 -6.48
CA LYS A 90 -2.84 17.26 -5.47
C LYS A 90 -3.65 18.46 -5.95
N GLN A 91 -3.46 18.88 -7.21
CA GLN A 91 -4.23 19.99 -7.79
C GLN A 91 -5.72 19.65 -7.93
N VAL A 92 -6.04 18.39 -8.27
CA VAL A 92 -7.44 17.92 -8.29
C VAL A 92 -8.07 18.06 -6.91
N ASN A 93 -7.38 17.62 -5.84
CA ASN A 93 -7.87 17.78 -4.48
C ASN A 93 -8.02 19.27 -4.06
N ASP A 94 -7.02 20.10 -4.38
CA ASP A 94 -6.99 21.51 -3.99
C ASP A 94 -8.08 22.32 -4.71
N GLN A 95 -8.41 21.98 -5.96
CA GLN A 95 -9.40 22.68 -6.79
C GLN A 95 -10.82 22.17 -6.63
N HIS A 96 -11.00 20.85 -6.46
CA HIS A 96 -12.32 20.21 -6.51
C HIS A 96 -12.69 19.49 -5.19
N GLY A 97 -11.80 19.49 -4.20
CA GLY A 97 -12.01 18.84 -2.91
C GLY A 97 -11.66 17.34 -2.90
N HIS A 98 -11.52 16.80 -1.70
CA HIS A 98 -11.12 15.39 -1.52
C HIS A 98 -12.15 14.38 -2.07
N GLU A 99 -13.42 14.72 -2.09
CA GLU A 99 -14.46 13.85 -2.69
C GLU A 99 -14.23 13.66 -4.20
N ALA A 100 -13.82 14.72 -4.90
CA ALA A 100 -13.44 14.66 -6.31
C ALA A 100 -12.17 13.82 -6.53
N GLY A 101 -11.19 13.96 -5.65
CA GLY A 101 -10.01 13.11 -5.64
C GLY A 101 -10.34 11.62 -5.46
N ASP A 102 -11.24 11.32 -4.54
CA ASP A 102 -11.73 9.94 -4.33
C ASP A 102 -12.46 9.39 -5.56
N LEU A 103 -13.26 10.22 -6.24
CA LEU A 103 -13.91 9.85 -7.51
C LEU A 103 -12.87 9.60 -8.60
N ALA A 104 -11.84 10.44 -8.71
CA ALA A 104 -10.73 10.26 -9.65
C ALA A 104 -10.01 8.92 -9.42
N LEU A 105 -9.68 8.58 -8.18
CA LEU A 105 -9.04 7.32 -7.82
C LEU A 105 -9.92 6.10 -8.16
N ARG A 106 -11.23 6.16 -7.89
CA ARG A 106 -12.18 5.11 -8.27
C ARG A 106 -12.31 4.97 -9.78
N HIS A 107 -12.31 6.07 -10.51
CA HIS A 107 -12.35 6.09 -11.97
C HIS A 107 -11.12 5.43 -12.58
N VAL A 108 -9.92 5.80 -12.11
CA VAL A 108 -8.66 5.17 -12.52
C VAL A 108 -8.70 3.67 -12.23
N ALA A 109 -9.11 3.26 -11.04
CA ALA A 109 -9.22 1.85 -10.68
C ALA A 109 -10.16 1.06 -11.60
N SER A 110 -11.29 1.65 -11.99
CA SER A 110 -12.23 1.06 -12.95
C SER A 110 -11.60 0.91 -14.33
N THR A 111 -10.91 1.94 -14.81
CA THR A 111 -10.20 1.95 -16.09
C THR A 111 -9.08 0.90 -16.12
N LEU A 112 -8.32 0.77 -15.03
CA LEU A 112 -7.30 -0.28 -14.89
C LEU A 112 -7.93 -1.67 -15.02
N ARG A 113 -9.01 -1.95 -14.27
CA ARG A 113 -9.72 -3.25 -14.36
C ARG A 113 -10.22 -3.56 -15.78
N ALA A 114 -10.79 -2.57 -16.46
CA ALA A 114 -11.30 -2.76 -17.82
C ALA A 114 -10.19 -2.95 -18.86
N SER A 115 -8.97 -2.47 -18.59
CA SER A 115 -7.83 -2.52 -19.50
C SER A 115 -7.00 -3.79 -19.39
N LEU A 116 -7.09 -4.50 -18.26
CA LEU A 116 -6.25 -5.62 -17.91
C LEU A 116 -6.92 -6.98 -18.12
N ARG A 117 -6.11 -8.03 -18.24
CA ARG A 117 -6.56 -9.42 -18.32
C ARG A 117 -6.86 -9.94 -16.91
N ALA A 118 -7.65 -11.01 -16.80
CA ALA A 118 -7.93 -11.68 -15.54
C ALA A 118 -6.68 -12.25 -14.84
N THR A 119 -5.59 -12.48 -15.58
CA THR A 119 -4.30 -12.95 -15.06
C THR A 119 -3.41 -11.85 -14.53
N ASP A 120 -3.69 -10.60 -14.84
CA ASP A 120 -2.93 -9.44 -14.38
C ASP A 120 -3.51 -8.93 -13.07
N LEU A 121 -2.68 -8.30 -12.26
CA LEU A 121 -3.12 -7.77 -10.96
C LEU A 121 -2.94 -6.26 -10.90
N ALA A 122 -4.04 -5.53 -10.81
CA ALA A 122 -4.03 -4.10 -10.50
C ALA A 122 -4.06 -3.91 -8.98
N THR A 123 -3.21 -3.02 -8.50
CA THR A 123 -2.99 -2.75 -7.08
C THR A 123 -2.94 -1.25 -6.84
N ARG A 124 -3.52 -0.77 -5.73
CA ARG A 124 -3.22 0.55 -5.20
C ARG A 124 -2.14 0.44 -4.14
N LEU A 125 -1.01 1.14 -4.34
CA LEU A 125 0.11 1.14 -3.39
C LEU A 125 -0.13 2.08 -2.21
N GLY A 126 -0.84 3.19 -2.44
CA GLY A 126 -1.22 4.23 -1.49
C GLY A 126 -1.33 5.59 -2.18
N GLY A 127 -2.04 6.55 -1.58
CA GLY A 127 -2.24 7.86 -2.20
C GLY A 127 -2.79 7.78 -3.63
N GLU A 128 -2.04 8.32 -4.57
CA GLU A 128 -2.29 8.32 -6.03
C GLU A 128 -1.50 7.28 -6.81
N GLU A 129 -0.75 6.41 -6.12
CA GLU A 129 0.14 5.42 -6.73
C GLU A 129 -0.54 4.07 -6.94
N PHE A 130 -0.36 3.51 -8.13
CA PHE A 130 -0.85 2.19 -8.52
C PHE A 130 0.30 1.31 -9.02
N ALA A 131 0.17 0.01 -8.87
CA ALA A 131 1.06 -0.97 -9.49
C ALA A 131 0.28 -2.02 -10.23
N ILE A 132 0.84 -2.51 -11.32
CA ILE A 132 0.25 -3.60 -12.11
C ILE A 132 1.28 -4.68 -12.29
N LEU A 133 0.95 -5.88 -11.87
CA LEU A 133 1.74 -7.08 -12.14
C LEU A 133 1.21 -7.73 -13.41
N LEU A 134 2.04 -7.75 -14.46
CA LEU A 134 1.72 -8.28 -15.78
C LEU A 134 2.36 -9.65 -15.96
N THR A 135 1.55 -10.70 -16.00
CA THR A 135 2.02 -12.08 -16.16
C THR A 135 2.26 -12.43 -17.63
N ASN A 136 3.25 -13.27 -17.91
CA ASN A 136 3.64 -13.67 -19.27
C ASN A 136 3.83 -12.45 -20.22
N THR A 137 4.46 -11.39 -19.71
CA THR A 137 4.55 -10.10 -20.40
C THR A 137 5.97 -9.57 -20.32
N THR A 138 6.60 -9.31 -21.46
CA THR A 138 7.92 -8.66 -21.55
C THR A 138 7.79 -7.15 -21.32
N ALA A 139 8.92 -6.44 -21.10
CA ALA A 139 8.94 -4.98 -20.97
C ALA A 139 8.29 -4.28 -22.17
N ASP A 140 8.61 -4.71 -23.43
CA ASP A 140 8.01 -4.12 -24.65
C ASP A 140 6.50 -4.33 -24.72
N GLN A 141 6.02 -5.48 -24.25
CA GLN A 141 4.58 -5.75 -24.17
C GLN A 141 3.93 -4.92 -23.07
N ALA A 142 4.62 -4.71 -21.95
CA ALA A 142 4.15 -3.89 -20.84
C ALA A 142 4.03 -2.41 -21.28
N HIS A 143 4.92 -1.90 -22.13
CA HIS A 143 4.80 -0.55 -22.73
C HIS A 143 3.48 -0.38 -23.48
N ARG A 144 3.10 -1.37 -24.29
CA ARG A 144 1.80 -1.30 -25.01
C ARG A 144 0.59 -1.31 -24.06
N VAL A 145 0.69 -2.02 -22.95
CA VAL A 145 -0.36 -2.01 -21.92
C VAL A 145 -0.40 -0.65 -21.20
N ALA A 146 0.76 -0.08 -20.88
CA ALA A 146 0.88 1.24 -20.26
C ALA A 146 0.27 2.33 -21.17
N ASP A 147 0.60 2.35 -22.46
CA ASP A 147 0.04 3.29 -23.44
C ASP A 147 -1.47 3.15 -23.58
N LYS A 148 -1.97 1.92 -23.61
CA LYS A 148 -3.43 1.67 -23.64
C LYS A 148 -4.12 2.26 -22.41
N ILE A 149 -3.54 2.06 -21.23
CA ILE A 149 -4.08 2.58 -19.96
C ILE A 149 -4.04 4.10 -19.94
N ARG A 150 -2.89 4.70 -20.30
CA ARG A 150 -2.71 6.15 -20.37
C ARG A 150 -3.76 6.79 -21.27
N ASN A 151 -3.91 6.29 -22.50
CA ASN A 151 -4.89 6.79 -23.45
C ASN A 151 -6.33 6.60 -22.96
N ALA A 152 -6.63 5.48 -22.29
CA ALA A 152 -7.96 5.24 -21.74
C ALA A 152 -8.31 6.19 -20.60
N ILE A 153 -7.35 6.57 -19.75
CA ILE A 153 -7.56 7.54 -18.68
C ILE A 153 -7.73 8.95 -19.27
N GLU A 154 -6.83 9.36 -20.16
CA GLU A 154 -6.84 10.68 -20.80
C GLU A 154 -8.12 10.93 -21.61
N SER A 155 -8.63 9.91 -22.32
CA SER A 155 -9.83 9.99 -23.15
C SER A 155 -11.15 9.94 -22.37
N ASN A 156 -11.11 9.60 -21.08
CA ASN A 156 -12.30 9.42 -20.26
C ASN A 156 -12.21 10.29 -19.00
N PRO A 157 -12.52 11.60 -19.09
CA PRO A 157 -12.52 12.49 -17.95
C PRO A 157 -13.57 12.10 -16.90
N VAL A 158 -13.30 12.41 -15.64
CA VAL A 158 -14.19 12.09 -14.50
C VAL A 158 -15.33 13.09 -14.45
N PRO A 159 -16.61 12.67 -14.56
CA PRO A 159 -17.75 13.55 -14.33
C PRO A 159 -17.78 14.01 -12.85
N HIS A 160 -17.83 15.31 -12.62
CA HIS A 160 -17.95 15.87 -11.29
C HIS A 160 -18.83 17.13 -11.32
N GLN A 161 -20.00 17.09 -10.67
CA GLN A 161 -21.00 18.18 -10.71
C GLN A 161 -21.34 18.55 -12.18
N ASP A 162 -21.26 19.84 -12.53
CA ASP A 162 -21.51 20.34 -13.88
C ASP A 162 -20.25 20.38 -14.78
N GLN A 163 -19.14 19.79 -14.32
CA GLN A 163 -17.83 19.81 -14.99
C GLN A 163 -17.30 18.38 -15.20
N SER A 164 -16.23 18.29 -15.97
CA SER A 164 -15.44 17.06 -16.10
C SER A 164 -13.98 17.33 -15.74
N ILE A 165 -13.40 16.45 -14.94
CA ILE A 165 -12.00 16.53 -14.50
C ILE A 165 -11.18 15.65 -15.43
N GLY A 166 -10.31 16.28 -16.24
CA GLY A 166 -9.30 15.56 -17.03
C GLY A 166 -8.22 14.98 -16.12
N LEU A 167 -7.83 13.74 -16.39
CA LEU A 167 -6.76 13.06 -15.68
C LEU A 167 -5.70 12.60 -16.67
N THR A 168 -4.44 12.69 -16.26
CA THR A 168 -3.32 12.04 -16.92
C THR A 168 -2.57 11.16 -15.91
N ILE A 169 -1.81 10.21 -16.41
CA ILE A 169 -1.06 9.27 -15.60
C ILE A 169 0.31 9.01 -16.21
N SER A 170 1.33 9.07 -15.38
CA SER A 170 2.70 8.71 -15.75
C SER A 170 3.04 7.33 -15.25
N GLY A 171 3.95 6.63 -15.92
CA GLY A 171 4.31 5.27 -15.54
C GLY A 171 5.75 4.88 -15.82
N GLY A 172 6.26 3.96 -15.01
CA GLY A 172 7.55 3.31 -15.21
C GLY A 172 7.39 1.79 -15.21
N ILE A 173 8.21 1.10 -16.00
CA ILE A 173 8.13 -0.34 -16.23
C ILE A 173 9.44 -1.00 -15.83
N ALA A 174 9.36 -2.13 -15.10
CA ALA A 174 10.49 -2.98 -14.79
C ALA A 174 10.15 -4.45 -15.10
N GLN A 175 11.11 -5.20 -15.67
CA GLN A 175 10.96 -6.62 -15.96
C GLN A 175 11.72 -7.46 -14.96
N PHE A 176 11.07 -8.50 -14.44
CA PHE A 176 11.68 -9.47 -13.54
C PHE A 176 12.88 -10.16 -14.21
N GLY A 177 13.98 -10.26 -13.49
CA GLY A 177 15.28 -10.74 -13.96
C GLY A 177 16.20 -9.58 -14.35
N PRO A 178 16.02 -8.93 -15.51
CA PRO A 178 16.86 -7.81 -15.92
C PRO A 178 16.88 -6.61 -14.97
N ASP A 179 15.74 -6.23 -14.42
CA ASP A 179 15.57 -5.04 -13.58
C ASP A 179 15.51 -5.35 -12.07
N GLY A 180 15.50 -6.63 -11.68
CA GLY A 180 15.50 -7.05 -10.29
C GLY A 180 14.92 -8.44 -10.06
N GLY A 181 15.26 -9.03 -8.92
CA GLY A 181 14.88 -10.41 -8.55
C GLY A 181 13.79 -10.52 -7.49
N ASP A 182 13.34 -9.41 -6.92
CA ASP A 182 12.32 -9.33 -5.87
C ASP A 182 11.38 -8.14 -6.10
N LEU A 183 10.25 -8.13 -5.37
CA LEU A 183 9.23 -7.09 -5.51
C LEU A 183 9.76 -5.68 -5.24
N ARG A 184 10.62 -5.54 -4.23
CA ARG A 184 11.15 -4.24 -3.82
C ARG A 184 12.06 -3.64 -4.88
N SER A 185 12.95 -4.46 -5.44
CA SER A 185 13.86 -4.04 -6.51
C SER A 185 13.10 -3.66 -7.78
N LEU A 186 12.05 -4.42 -8.16
CA LEU A 186 11.21 -4.11 -9.32
C LEU A 186 10.43 -2.82 -9.15
N ILE A 187 9.76 -2.62 -8.01
CA ILE A 187 9.05 -1.37 -7.74
C ILE A 187 10.03 -0.21 -7.76
N GLY A 188 11.17 -0.31 -7.06
CA GLY A 188 12.16 0.77 -7.03
C GLY A 188 12.76 1.09 -8.40
N ARG A 189 12.91 0.09 -9.28
CA ARG A 189 13.36 0.32 -10.65
C ARG A 189 12.29 0.98 -11.52
N ALA A 190 11.05 0.53 -11.41
CA ALA A 190 9.92 1.16 -12.09
C ALA A 190 9.72 2.61 -11.63
N ASP A 191 9.85 2.90 -10.32
CA ASP A 191 9.79 4.27 -9.78
C ASP A 191 10.88 5.18 -10.38
N GLN A 192 12.11 4.67 -10.55
CA GLN A 192 13.17 5.43 -11.22
C GLN A 192 12.78 5.81 -12.65
N TYR A 193 12.21 4.88 -13.42
CA TYR A 193 11.74 5.15 -14.77
C TYR A 193 10.53 6.10 -14.80
N LEU A 194 9.61 5.96 -13.84
CA LEU A 194 8.49 6.89 -13.66
C LEU A 194 8.98 8.32 -13.38
N TYR A 195 9.96 8.48 -12.49
CA TYR A 195 10.54 9.78 -12.19
C TYR A 195 11.10 10.46 -13.45
N HIS A 196 11.87 9.72 -14.26
CA HIS A 196 12.39 10.25 -15.54
C HIS A 196 11.27 10.60 -16.53
N ALA A 197 10.17 9.86 -16.54
CA ALA A 197 9.04 10.15 -17.40
C ALA A 197 8.30 11.45 -17.01
N LYS A 198 8.28 11.79 -15.72
CA LYS A 198 7.68 13.05 -15.22
C LYS A 198 8.55 14.29 -15.49
N ASP A 199 9.86 14.12 -15.66
CA ASP A 199 10.80 15.20 -15.92
C ASP A 199 10.99 15.48 -17.44
N SER A 200 10.32 14.75 -18.32
CA SER A 200 10.43 14.84 -19.78
C SER A 200 9.24 15.56 -20.41
#